data_1f23f86ae80e78c4ef945649ded9fe4e
#
_entry.id   1f23f86ae80e78c4ef945649ded9fe4e
#
_cell.length_a   1.000
_cell.length_b   1.000
_cell.length_c   1.000
_cell.angle_alpha   90.00
_cell.angle_beta   90.00
_cell.angle_gamma   90.00
#
_symmetry.space_group_name_H-M   'P 1'
#
loop_
_entity.id
_entity.type
_entity.pdbx_description
1 polymer ?
#
loop_
_entity_poly.entity_id
_entity_poly.type
_entity_poly.pdbx_seq_one_letter_code
_entity_poly.pdbx_strand_id
1 'polypeptide(L)'
;TLGRQALSLGSARTISPTDVFLPFDLRVLDTEYRPGVDAIRFERSLGDLSMIDAGWIAGAEGKPEESAWFGRWITNARGVDLAATWIERPDYRLAGFAANGAAGQFGLWWAAARVSGRESYWRSSIGIDGGFAATGLWMLELHYNGAGEQDVSRYLATEHPDAYQIFGVFLLARRYVLTGLSAQLSGVTSIAAQAILNLDDRSSFFQASFDRYLSDAWSVQAGYYRFD
;
A
#
# COMPACT_ATOMS: atom_id res chain seq x y z
N THR A 1 -3.48 -4.97 22.10
CA THR A 1 -3.99 -3.58 22.14
C THR A 1 -5.50 -3.55 21.89
N LEU A 2 -6.19 -2.55 22.43
CA LEU A 2 -7.62 -2.32 22.28
C LEU A 2 -7.87 -0.84 21.96
N GLY A 3 -8.76 -0.56 21.02
CA GLY A 3 -9.18 0.80 20.65
C GLY A 3 -8.72 1.21 19.25
N ARG A 4 -8.75 2.53 18.97
CA ARG A 4 -8.39 3.07 17.68
C ARG A 4 -6.90 3.00 17.44
N GLN A 5 -6.49 2.33 16.36
CA GLN A 5 -5.09 2.10 16.04
C GLN A 5 -4.86 2.03 14.52
N ALA A 6 -3.70 2.48 14.07
CA ALA A 6 -3.29 2.33 12.69
C ALA A 6 -2.98 0.85 12.43
N LEU A 7 -3.65 0.25 11.44
CA LEU A 7 -3.45 -1.13 11.04
C LEU A 7 -3.10 -1.19 9.56
N SER A 8 -1.83 -1.42 9.25
CA SER A 8 -1.35 -1.68 7.90
C SER A 8 -0.92 -3.14 7.78
N LEU A 9 -1.54 -3.87 6.88
CA LEU A 9 -1.22 -5.27 6.57
C LEU A 9 -0.39 -5.39 5.28
N GLY A 10 -0.01 -4.25 4.73
CA GLY A 10 0.75 -4.14 3.50
C GLY A 10 2.23 -4.47 3.65
N SER A 11 2.86 -4.90 2.56
CA SER A 11 4.30 -5.17 2.46
C SER A 11 4.92 -4.62 1.17
N ALA A 12 4.14 -4.19 0.18
CA ALA A 12 4.64 -3.49 -1.00
C ALA A 12 4.98 -2.03 -0.68
N ARG A 13 5.79 -1.40 -1.52
CA ARG A 13 6.29 -0.05 -1.27
C ARG A 13 5.23 1.02 -1.51
N THR A 14 4.43 0.88 -2.56
CA THR A 14 3.41 1.86 -2.94
C THR A 14 2.00 1.31 -2.79
N ILE A 15 1.65 0.28 -3.55
CA ILE A 15 0.31 -0.30 -3.52
C ILE A 15 0.41 -1.74 -3.04
N SER A 16 0.01 -1.97 -1.79
CA SER A 16 -0.01 -3.32 -1.25
C SER A 16 -1.36 -3.99 -1.46
N PRO A 17 -1.39 -5.17 -2.11
CA PRO A 17 -2.61 -5.92 -2.31
C PRO A 17 -3.34 -6.34 -1.03
N THR A 18 -2.62 -6.41 0.09
CA THR A 18 -3.16 -6.82 1.41
C THR A 18 -3.53 -5.66 2.32
N ASP A 19 -3.21 -4.40 1.95
CA ASP A 19 -3.51 -3.22 2.76
C ASP A 19 -4.89 -2.67 2.40
N VAL A 20 -5.92 -3.27 2.99
CA VAL A 20 -7.33 -3.01 2.66
C VAL A 20 -8.07 -2.20 3.73
N PHE A 21 -7.46 -1.97 4.89
CA PHE A 21 -8.08 -1.20 5.98
C PHE A 21 -7.62 0.25 6.02
N LEU A 22 -6.42 0.51 5.54
CA LEU A 22 -5.83 1.83 5.46
C LEU A 22 -5.10 1.97 4.11
N PRO A 23 -5.83 2.03 3.00
CA PRO A 23 -5.20 2.19 1.70
C PRO A 23 -4.42 3.51 1.69
N PHE A 24 -3.25 3.47 1.07
CA PHE A 24 -2.42 4.65 0.88
C PHE A 24 -3.17 5.65 -0.03
N ASP A 25 -3.50 6.82 0.49
CA ASP A 25 -4.11 7.87 -0.33
C ASP A 25 -2.99 8.74 -0.93
N LEU A 26 -2.73 8.54 -2.21
CA LEU A 26 -1.72 9.29 -2.97
C LEU A 26 -2.04 10.77 -3.12
N ARG A 27 -3.26 11.20 -2.79
CA ARG A 27 -3.70 12.61 -2.88
C ARG A 27 -3.37 13.41 -1.62
N VAL A 28 -3.00 12.74 -0.53
CA VAL A 28 -2.64 13.39 0.72
C VAL A 28 -1.14 13.63 0.77
N LEU A 29 -0.73 14.89 0.92
CA LEU A 29 0.68 15.29 1.07
C LEU A 29 1.31 14.75 2.35
N ASP A 30 0.51 14.64 3.41
CA ASP A 30 0.93 14.07 4.68
C ASP A 30 0.67 12.56 4.69
N THR A 31 1.72 11.80 4.45
CA THR A 31 1.68 10.32 4.46
C THR A 31 1.83 9.74 5.86
N GLU A 32 2.11 10.57 6.87
CA GLU A 32 2.28 10.13 8.26
C GLU A 32 0.94 9.94 8.97
N TYR A 33 -0.08 10.75 8.63
CA TYR A 33 -1.39 10.64 9.26
C TYR A 33 -2.26 9.60 8.55
N ARG A 34 -2.42 8.43 9.18
CA ARG A 34 -3.38 7.40 8.76
C ARG A 34 -4.54 7.35 9.75
N PRO A 35 -5.79 7.50 9.30
CA PRO A 35 -6.94 7.30 10.18
C PRO A 35 -6.92 5.85 10.71
N GLY A 36 -7.00 5.71 12.04
CA GLY A 36 -7.00 4.38 12.66
C GLY A 36 -8.35 3.67 12.52
N VAL A 37 -8.34 2.36 12.71
CA VAL A 37 -9.54 1.51 12.85
C VAL A 37 -9.71 1.11 14.31
N ASP A 38 -10.96 0.95 14.76
CA ASP A 38 -11.25 0.45 16.09
C ASP A 38 -11.09 -1.09 16.08
N ALA A 39 -10.12 -1.59 16.84
CA ALA A 39 -9.74 -3.00 16.79
C ALA A 39 -9.32 -3.55 18.15
N ILE A 40 -9.42 -4.87 18.26
CA ILE A 40 -8.74 -5.69 19.27
C ILE A 40 -7.63 -6.42 18.53
N ARG A 41 -6.37 -6.20 18.93
CA ARG A 41 -5.18 -6.74 18.27
C ARG A 41 -4.29 -7.47 19.26
N PHE A 42 -3.82 -8.62 18.83
CA PHE A 42 -2.87 -9.46 19.53
C PHE A 42 -1.64 -9.67 18.67
N GLU A 43 -0.46 -9.36 19.22
CA GLU A 43 0.82 -9.56 18.58
C GLU A 43 1.68 -10.47 19.47
N ARG A 44 2.34 -11.46 18.87
CA ARG A 44 3.24 -12.35 19.56
C ARG A 44 4.44 -12.73 18.70
N SER A 45 5.63 -12.54 19.24
CA SER A 45 6.86 -13.07 18.65
C SER A 45 6.91 -14.58 18.81
N LEU A 46 7.31 -15.28 17.76
CA LEU A 46 7.52 -16.73 17.68
C LEU A 46 9.03 -17.03 17.52
N GLY A 47 9.86 -16.46 18.40
CA GLY A 47 11.31 -16.44 18.29
C GLY A 47 11.82 -15.10 17.74
N ASP A 48 13.09 -15.07 17.30
CA ASP A 48 13.78 -13.83 16.97
C ASP A 48 13.37 -13.24 15.61
N LEU A 49 12.91 -14.07 14.68
CA LEU A 49 12.66 -13.70 13.28
C LEU A 49 11.21 -13.90 12.84
N SER A 50 10.30 -14.28 13.74
CA SER A 50 8.93 -14.56 13.38
C SER A 50 7.95 -13.91 14.34
N MET A 51 6.81 -13.46 13.81
CA MET A 51 5.74 -12.84 14.59
C MET A 51 4.38 -13.24 14.02
N ILE A 52 3.41 -13.43 14.91
CA ILE A 52 1.98 -13.47 14.57
C ILE A 52 1.33 -12.18 15.03
N ASP A 53 0.49 -11.63 14.17
CA ASP A 53 -0.36 -10.48 14.41
C ASP A 53 -1.78 -10.87 14.00
N ALA A 54 -2.72 -10.81 14.92
CA ALA A 54 -4.10 -11.22 14.67
C ALA A 54 -5.07 -10.35 15.46
N GLY A 55 -6.30 -10.22 14.97
CA GLY A 55 -7.27 -9.42 15.66
C GLY A 55 -8.63 -9.37 15.01
N TRP A 56 -9.47 -8.54 15.60
CA TRP A 56 -10.80 -8.22 15.11
C TRP A 56 -10.95 -6.71 14.99
N ILE A 57 -11.50 -6.27 13.88
CA ILE A 57 -11.78 -4.86 13.55
C ILE A 57 -13.27 -4.66 13.66
N ALA A 58 -13.68 -3.67 14.44
CA ALA A 58 -15.08 -3.23 14.48
C ALA A 58 -15.41 -2.50 13.18
N GLY A 59 -16.60 -2.76 12.65
CA GLY A 59 -17.13 -1.97 11.54
C GLY A 59 -17.34 -0.52 11.93
N ALA A 60 -17.36 0.37 10.95
CA ALA A 60 -17.65 1.78 11.18
C ALA A 60 -18.99 1.91 11.90
N GLU A 61 -19.03 2.76 12.93
CA GLU A 61 -20.23 2.94 13.79
C GLU A 61 -20.76 1.64 14.44
N GLY A 62 -19.90 0.60 14.54
CA GLY A 62 -20.26 -0.69 15.16
C GLY A 62 -21.08 -1.61 14.25
N LYS A 63 -21.12 -1.39 12.95
CA LYS A 63 -21.87 -2.21 11.99
C LYS A 63 -21.21 -3.58 11.81
N PRO A 64 -21.86 -4.68 12.15
CA PRO A 64 -21.26 -6.03 12.06
C PRO A 64 -20.87 -6.43 10.63
N GLU A 65 -21.61 -5.96 9.62
CA GLU A 65 -21.32 -6.20 8.20
C GLU A 65 -20.01 -5.59 7.71
N GLU A 66 -19.49 -4.61 8.41
CA GLU A 66 -18.21 -3.96 8.12
C GLU A 66 -17.06 -4.50 9.00
N SER A 67 -17.36 -5.39 9.93
CA SER A 67 -16.35 -6.00 10.79
C SER A 67 -15.45 -6.96 10.03
N ALA A 68 -14.26 -7.21 10.55
CA ALA A 68 -13.32 -8.14 9.96
C ALA A 68 -12.47 -8.86 11.02
N TRP A 69 -12.16 -10.11 10.80
CA TRP A 69 -11.07 -10.82 11.43
C TRP A 69 -9.84 -10.74 10.54
N PHE A 70 -8.67 -10.62 11.14
CA PHE A 70 -7.42 -10.72 10.42
C PHE A 70 -6.39 -11.57 11.15
N GLY A 71 -5.51 -12.18 10.38
CA GLY A 71 -4.33 -12.87 10.86
C GLY A 71 -3.18 -12.63 9.89
N ARG A 72 -2.00 -12.33 10.43
CA ARG A 72 -0.77 -12.14 9.67
C ARG A 72 0.37 -12.89 10.36
N TRP A 73 1.09 -13.68 9.60
CA TRP A 73 2.36 -14.25 10.01
C TRP A 73 3.48 -13.59 9.23
N ILE A 74 4.50 -13.16 9.93
CA ILE A 74 5.69 -12.52 9.38
C ILE A 74 6.89 -13.32 9.83
N THR A 75 7.83 -13.56 8.92
CA THR A 75 9.10 -14.20 9.25
C THR A 75 10.21 -13.72 8.32
N ASN A 76 11.47 -13.85 8.77
CA ASN A 76 12.62 -13.70 7.90
C ASN A 76 13.25 -15.06 7.65
N ALA A 77 13.46 -15.41 6.39
CA ALA A 77 14.12 -16.63 5.98
C ALA A 77 15.27 -16.29 5.02
N ARG A 78 16.51 -16.50 5.48
CA ARG A 78 17.74 -16.26 4.69
C ARG A 78 17.83 -14.84 4.11
N GLY A 79 17.44 -13.83 4.89
CA GLY A 79 17.49 -12.43 4.47
C GLY A 79 16.32 -11.98 3.61
N VAL A 80 15.29 -12.82 3.45
CA VAL A 80 14.03 -12.47 2.79
C VAL A 80 12.92 -12.40 3.85
N ASP A 81 12.27 -11.24 3.95
CA ASP A 81 11.08 -11.07 4.77
C ASP A 81 9.87 -11.62 4.04
N LEU A 82 9.19 -12.55 4.68
CA LEU A 82 7.99 -13.19 4.16
C LEU A 82 6.80 -12.82 5.04
N ALA A 83 5.65 -12.57 4.42
CA ALA A 83 4.40 -12.35 5.13
C ALA A 83 3.26 -13.13 4.47
N ALA A 84 2.47 -13.84 5.30
CA ALA A 84 1.21 -14.43 4.90
C ALA A 84 0.10 -13.72 5.65
N THR A 85 -0.92 -13.24 4.95
CA THR A 85 -2.02 -12.45 5.51
C THR A 85 -3.34 -13.10 5.16
N TRP A 86 -4.24 -13.18 6.13
CA TRP A 86 -5.61 -13.62 5.95
C TRP A 86 -6.57 -12.63 6.59
N ILE A 87 -7.64 -12.32 5.87
CA ILE A 87 -8.70 -11.42 6.33
C ILE A 87 -10.03 -12.10 6.01
N GLU A 88 -10.95 -12.10 6.97
CA GLU A 88 -12.30 -12.60 6.82
C GLU A 88 -13.31 -11.53 7.20
N ARG A 89 -14.23 -11.26 6.30
CA ARG A 89 -15.41 -10.40 6.46
C ARG A 89 -16.67 -11.25 6.20
N PRO A 90 -17.87 -10.78 6.57
CA PRO A 90 -19.09 -11.60 6.44
C PRO A 90 -19.27 -12.29 5.08
N ASP A 91 -18.99 -11.62 3.98
CA ASP A 91 -19.22 -12.16 2.62
C ASP A 91 -17.92 -12.36 1.83
N TYR A 92 -16.75 -12.15 2.45
CA TYR A 92 -15.46 -12.10 1.76
C TYR A 92 -14.33 -12.72 2.56
N ARG A 93 -13.39 -13.29 1.82
CA ARG A 93 -12.08 -13.73 2.32
C ARG A 93 -10.98 -13.14 1.46
N LEU A 94 -9.93 -12.66 2.09
CA LEU A 94 -8.70 -12.28 1.41
C LEU A 94 -7.56 -13.16 1.93
N ALA A 95 -6.85 -13.78 1.02
CA ALA A 95 -5.59 -14.46 1.31
C ALA A 95 -4.47 -13.78 0.53
N GLY A 96 -3.41 -13.39 1.23
CA GLY A 96 -2.29 -12.68 0.65
C GLY A 96 -0.95 -13.23 1.08
N PHE A 97 0.04 -13.01 0.22
CA PHE A 97 1.43 -13.35 0.47
C PHE A 97 2.34 -12.22 -0.01
N ALA A 98 3.43 -11.98 0.69
CA ALA A 98 4.45 -11.03 0.29
C ALA A 98 5.86 -11.54 0.61
N ALA A 99 6.81 -11.12 -0.21
CA ALA A 99 8.23 -11.36 -0.05
C ALA A 99 9.01 -10.07 -0.33
N ASN A 100 9.91 -9.70 0.58
CA ASN A 100 10.79 -8.53 0.45
C ASN A 100 12.22 -8.98 0.74
N GLY A 101 13.15 -8.58 -0.11
CA GLY A 101 14.56 -8.96 0.04
C GLY A 101 15.48 -8.02 -0.72
N ALA A 102 16.76 -8.35 -0.75
CA ALA A 102 17.75 -7.60 -1.48
C ALA A 102 18.59 -8.51 -2.39
N ALA A 103 18.94 -8.00 -3.57
CA ALA A 103 19.87 -8.61 -4.49
C ALA A 103 20.99 -7.60 -4.83
N GLY A 104 22.14 -7.77 -4.18
CA GLY A 104 23.22 -6.79 -4.26
C GLY A 104 22.79 -5.44 -3.65
N GLN A 105 22.83 -4.40 -4.46
CA GLN A 105 22.44 -3.03 -4.03
C GLN A 105 20.95 -2.71 -4.27
N PHE A 106 20.17 -3.66 -4.80
CA PHE A 106 18.77 -3.46 -5.14
C PHE A 106 17.86 -4.12 -4.11
N GLY A 107 16.86 -3.40 -3.65
CA GLY A 107 15.70 -3.94 -2.95
C GLY A 107 14.72 -4.53 -3.95
N LEU A 108 14.14 -5.67 -3.62
CA LEU A 108 13.14 -6.36 -4.43
C LEU A 108 11.94 -6.69 -3.56
N TRP A 109 10.74 -6.52 -4.08
CA TRP A 109 9.52 -6.94 -3.40
C TRP A 109 8.50 -7.53 -4.36
N TRP A 110 7.72 -8.40 -3.83
CA TRP A 110 6.54 -8.95 -4.48
C TRP A 110 5.44 -9.18 -3.45
N ALA A 111 4.22 -8.80 -3.80
CA ALA A 111 3.05 -9.07 -2.99
C ALA A 111 1.89 -9.47 -3.90
N ALA A 112 1.07 -10.40 -3.45
CA ALA A 112 -0.15 -10.78 -4.13
C ALA A 112 -1.25 -11.08 -3.13
N ALA A 113 -2.51 -10.83 -3.52
CA ALA A 113 -3.67 -11.18 -2.75
C ALA A 113 -4.80 -11.67 -3.65
N ARG A 114 -5.55 -12.65 -3.16
CA ARG A 114 -6.80 -13.10 -3.74
C ARG A 114 -7.95 -12.73 -2.82
N VAL A 115 -8.91 -12.02 -3.37
CA VAL A 115 -10.23 -11.84 -2.76
C VAL A 115 -11.15 -12.91 -3.32
N SER A 116 -11.99 -13.49 -2.47
CA SER A 116 -13.01 -14.50 -2.83
C SER A 116 -14.25 -14.31 -1.96
N GLY A 117 -15.41 -14.59 -2.51
CA GLY A 117 -16.71 -14.38 -1.89
C GLY A 117 -17.74 -13.98 -2.94
N ARG A 118 -18.54 -12.95 -2.65
CA ARG A 118 -19.51 -12.39 -3.63
C ARG A 118 -18.82 -11.94 -4.91
N GLU A 119 -17.62 -11.38 -4.78
CA GLU A 119 -16.71 -11.09 -5.89
C GLU A 119 -15.42 -11.88 -5.74
N SER A 120 -14.74 -12.15 -6.85
CA SER A 120 -13.45 -12.84 -6.82
C SER A 120 -12.47 -12.25 -7.81
N TYR A 121 -11.32 -11.77 -7.31
CA TYR A 121 -10.28 -11.17 -8.11
C TYR A 121 -8.90 -11.33 -7.48
N TRP A 122 -7.84 -11.07 -8.26
CA TRP A 122 -6.45 -11.05 -7.82
C TRP A 122 -5.89 -9.64 -7.89
N ARG A 123 -5.02 -9.32 -6.95
CA ARG A 123 -4.16 -8.13 -7.00
C ARG A 123 -2.72 -8.54 -6.78
N SER A 124 -1.79 -7.88 -7.47
CA SER A 124 -0.36 -8.16 -7.29
C SER A 124 0.47 -6.92 -7.54
N SER A 125 1.54 -6.75 -6.76
CA SER A 125 2.57 -5.73 -6.95
C SER A 125 3.93 -6.39 -6.97
N ILE A 126 4.79 -5.99 -7.89
CA ILE A 126 6.20 -6.39 -7.95
C ILE A 126 7.04 -5.16 -8.21
N GLY A 127 8.16 -5.02 -7.54
CA GLY A 127 8.98 -3.85 -7.73
C GLY A 127 10.43 -4.05 -7.35
N ILE A 128 11.19 -3.02 -7.69
CA ILE A 128 12.62 -2.89 -7.46
C ILE A 128 12.91 -1.46 -7.01
N ASP A 129 13.82 -1.31 -6.07
CA ASP A 129 14.38 -0.02 -5.68
C ASP A 129 15.91 -0.07 -5.61
N GLY A 130 16.52 1.10 -5.58
CA GLY A 130 17.97 1.21 -5.44
C GLY A 130 18.39 2.64 -5.10
N GLY A 131 19.62 2.74 -4.62
CA GLY A 131 20.26 4.03 -4.38
C GLY A 131 20.87 4.62 -5.65
N PHE A 132 20.96 5.95 -5.72
CA PHE A 132 21.78 6.69 -6.67
C PHE A 132 22.43 7.88 -5.98
N ALA A 133 23.63 8.23 -6.40
CA ALA A 133 24.48 9.20 -5.70
C ALA A 133 24.62 8.85 -4.19
N ALA A 134 24.82 9.83 -3.32
CA ALA A 134 25.04 9.59 -1.89
C ALA A 134 23.74 9.45 -1.09
N THR A 135 22.65 10.05 -1.53
CA THR A 135 21.39 10.21 -0.76
C THR A 135 20.13 10.02 -1.59
N GLY A 136 20.27 9.67 -2.86
CA GLY A 136 19.16 9.46 -3.77
C GLY A 136 18.62 8.04 -3.70
N LEU A 137 17.30 7.91 -3.84
CA LEU A 137 16.59 6.64 -3.96
C LEU A 137 15.69 6.70 -5.18
N TRP A 138 15.60 5.60 -5.91
CA TRP A 138 14.63 5.40 -6.98
C TRP A 138 13.86 4.11 -6.77
N MET A 139 12.65 4.06 -7.28
CA MET A 139 11.83 2.85 -7.27
C MET A 139 11.01 2.71 -8.55
N LEU A 140 10.71 1.47 -8.90
CA LEU A 140 9.79 1.08 -9.96
C LEU A 140 8.92 -0.05 -9.45
N GLU A 141 7.59 0.08 -9.59
CA GLU A 141 6.62 -0.94 -9.20
C GLU A 141 5.62 -1.16 -10.35
N LEU A 142 5.35 -2.42 -10.64
CA LEU A 142 4.27 -2.85 -11.51
C LEU A 142 3.12 -3.34 -10.63
N HIS A 143 1.92 -2.80 -10.83
CA HIS A 143 0.73 -3.20 -10.12
C HIS A 143 -0.34 -3.75 -11.05
N TYR A 144 -0.87 -4.91 -10.70
CA TYR A 144 -2.02 -5.53 -11.32
C TYR A 144 -3.22 -5.48 -10.38
N ASN A 145 -4.32 -4.90 -10.84
CA ASN A 145 -5.59 -4.80 -10.15
C ASN A 145 -6.65 -5.62 -10.89
N GLY A 146 -6.90 -6.84 -10.46
CA GLY A 146 -7.89 -7.72 -11.09
C GLY A 146 -9.34 -7.26 -10.94
N ALA A 147 -9.63 -6.35 -9.98
CA ALA A 147 -10.92 -5.70 -9.85
C ALA A 147 -11.11 -4.54 -10.84
N GLY A 148 -10.02 -4.08 -11.47
CA GLY A 148 -10.05 -2.97 -12.42
C GLY A 148 -10.54 -3.38 -13.80
N GLU A 149 -10.88 -2.37 -14.58
CA GLU A 149 -11.36 -2.53 -15.95
C GLU A 149 -10.28 -2.15 -16.96
N GLN A 150 -10.31 -2.75 -18.16
CA GLN A 150 -9.42 -2.37 -19.26
C GLN A 150 -10.04 -1.30 -20.18
N ASP A 151 -11.35 -1.22 -20.18
CA ASP A 151 -12.10 -0.25 -20.98
C ASP A 151 -12.55 0.93 -20.09
N VAL A 152 -12.12 2.13 -20.46
CA VAL A 152 -12.46 3.38 -19.77
C VAL A 152 -13.96 3.57 -19.61
N SER A 153 -14.76 3.15 -20.59
CA SER A 153 -16.22 3.27 -20.54
C SER A 153 -16.84 2.48 -19.39
N ARG A 154 -16.12 1.48 -18.85
CA ARG A 154 -16.56 0.59 -17.77
C ARG A 154 -16.04 1.00 -16.39
N TYR A 155 -15.18 2.02 -16.27
CA TYR A 155 -14.59 2.42 -14.97
C TYR A 155 -15.64 2.76 -13.90
N LEU A 156 -16.75 3.39 -14.31
CA LEU A 156 -17.85 3.73 -13.39
C LEU A 156 -18.90 2.61 -13.25
N ALA A 157 -18.83 1.60 -14.11
CA ALA A 157 -19.73 0.44 -14.12
C ALA A 157 -18.95 -0.86 -13.93
N THR A 158 -18.00 -0.86 -13.01
CA THR A 158 -17.12 -2.01 -12.73
C THR A 158 -17.90 -3.26 -12.33
N GLU A 159 -17.38 -4.43 -12.72
CA GLU A 159 -17.91 -5.73 -12.28
C GLU A 159 -17.63 -6.03 -10.79
N HIS A 160 -16.76 -5.23 -10.16
CA HIS A 160 -16.32 -5.42 -8.78
C HIS A 160 -16.53 -4.17 -7.90
N PRO A 161 -17.79 -3.70 -7.71
CA PRO A 161 -18.06 -2.49 -6.93
C PRO A 161 -17.60 -2.60 -5.47
N ASP A 162 -17.70 -3.79 -4.87
CA ASP A 162 -17.30 -4.02 -3.47
C ASP A 162 -15.77 -3.91 -3.27
N ALA A 163 -14.97 -4.14 -4.31
CA ALA A 163 -13.53 -3.90 -4.26
C ALA A 163 -13.21 -2.44 -3.90
N TYR A 164 -13.97 -1.51 -4.44
CA TYR A 164 -13.79 -0.07 -4.22
C TYR A 164 -14.44 0.42 -2.92
N GLN A 165 -15.58 -0.12 -2.56
CA GLN A 165 -16.33 0.30 -1.38
C GLN A 165 -15.83 -0.35 -0.08
N ILE A 166 -15.40 -1.62 -0.15
CA ILE A 166 -15.10 -2.45 1.02
C ILE A 166 -13.59 -2.65 1.22
N PHE A 167 -12.83 -2.84 0.12
CA PHE A 167 -11.41 -3.19 0.17
C PHE A 167 -10.48 -2.03 -0.17
N GLY A 168 -11.01 -0.79 -0.24
CA GLY A 168 -10.19 0.40 -0.42
C GLY A 168 -9.38 0.42 -1.72
N VAL A 169 -9.82 -0.29 -2.75
CA VAL A 169 -9.24 -0.16 -4.09
C VAL A 169 -9.60 1.22 -4.63
N PHE A 170 -8.64 1.96 -5.14
CA PHE A 170 -8.84 3.32 -5.66
C PHE A 170 -8.42 3.46 -7.13
N LEU A 171 -7.70 2.49 -7.66
CA LEU A 171 -7.26 2.45 -9.05
C LEU A 171 -8.30 1.75 -9.91
N LEU A 172 -8.86 2.45 -10.90
CA LEU A 172 -9.97 1.97 -11.71
C LEU A 172 -9.55 1.02 -12.84
N ALA A 173 -8.35 1.18 -13.36
CA ALA A 173 -7.81 0.33 -14.40
C ALA A 173 -7.17 -0.95 -13.84
N ARG A 174 -6.75 -1.82 -14.73
CA ARG A 174 -6.21 -3.14 -14.39
C ARG A 174 -4.70 -3.15 -14.25
N ARG A 175 -3.95 -2.31 -15.01
CA ARG A 175 -2.49 -2.36 -15.07
C ARG A 175 -1.86 -0.99 -14.87
N TYR A 176 -0.90 -0.93 -13.96
CA TYR A 176 -0.22 0.31 -13.62
C TYR A 176 1.29 0.14 -13.52
N VAL A 177 2.00 1.21 -13.86
CA VAL A 177 3.41 1.41 -13.52
C VAL A 177 3.49 2.55 -12.53
N LEU A 178 4.19 2.35 -11.43
CA LEU A 178 4.47 3.36 -10.43
C LEU A 178 5.98 3.55 -10.36
N THR A 179 6.42 4.80 -10.31
CA THR A 179 7.84 5.13 -10.15
C THR A 179 8.01 6.27 -9.18
N GLY A 180 9.11 6.27 -8.47
CA GLY A 180 9.43 7.30 -7.50
C GLY A 180 10.92 7.60 -7.50
N LEU A 181 11.23 8.86 -7.21
CA LEU A 181 12.58 9.38 -6.98
C LEU A 181 12.55 10.23 -5.71
N SER A 182 13.55 10.10 -4.87
CA SER A 182 13.77 11.02 -3.75
C SER A 182 15.23 11.25 -3.52
N ALA A 183 15.60 12.45 -3.04
CA ALA A 183 16.96 12.74 -2.69
C ALA A 183 17.04 13.80 -1.59
N GLN A 184 17.97 13.62 -0.67
CA GLN A 184 18.39 14.63 0.28
C GLN A 184 19.46 15.49 -0.38
N LEU A 185 19.14 16.74 -0.73
CA LEU A 185 20.07 17.67 -1.39
C LEU A 185 21.06 18.30 -0.39
N SER A 186 20.64 18.43 0.88
CA SER A 186 21.46 18.89 1.98
C SER A 186 20.88 18.37 3.30
N GLY A 187 21.55 18.62 4.43
CA GLY A 187 21.04 18.26 5.77
C GLY A 187 19.66 18.86 6.11
N VAL A 188 19.20 19.85 5.35
CA VAL A 188 17.95 20.57 5.60
C VAL A 188 17.03 20.65 4.38
N THR A 189 17.38 20.01 3.27
CA THR A 189 16.60 20.12 2.01
C THR A 189 16.41 18.75 1.38
N SER A 190 15.17 18.36 1.12
CA SER A 190 14.80 17.15 0.40
C SER A 190 13.87 17.44 -0.78
N ILE A 191 13.93 16.57 -1.77
CA ILE A 191 13.03 16.55 -2.92
C ILE A 191 12.50 15.13 -3.11
N ALA A 192 11.27 15.03 -3.59
CA ALA A 192 10.70 13.77 -4.05
C ALA A 192 9.83 14.00 -5.29
N ALA A 193 9.74 12.99 -6.14
CA ALA A 193 8.81 12.95 -7.27
C ALA A 193 8.29 11.53 -7.43
N GLN A 194 7.02 11.41 -7.82
CA GLN A 194 6.42 10.12 -8.14
C GLN A 194 5.47 10.24 -9.33
N ALA A 195 5.31 9.16 -10.07
CA ALA A 195 4.35 9.05 -11.14
C ALA A 195 3.62 7.72 -11.10
N ILE A 196 2.34 7.76 -11.48
CA ILE A 196 1.51 6.57 -11.72
C ILE A 196 1.06 6.65 -13.18
N LEU A 197 1.36 5.61 -13.92
CA LEU A 197 0.99 5.47 -15.32
C LEU A 197 -0.03 4.35 -15.45
N ASN A 198 -1.21 4.66 -15.95
CA ASN A 198 -2.21 3.68 -16.30
C ASN A 198 -1.87 3.11 -17.69
N LEU A 199 -1.63 1.79 -17.78
CA LEU A 199 -1.27 1.14 -19.03
C LEU A 199 -2.47 0.78 -19.90
N ASP A 200 -3.68 0.89 -19.39
CA ASP A 200 -4.90 0.53 -20.13
C ASP A 200 -5.45 1.72 -20.92
N ASP A 201 -5.44 2.93 -20.35
CA ASP A 201 -5.96 4.15 -21.00
C ASP A 201 -4.90 5.23 -21.23
N ARG A 202 -3.67 5.02 -20.77
CA ARG A 202 -2.52 5.94 -20.85
C ARG A 202 -2.68 7.21 -20.01
N SER A 203 -3.68 7.26 -19.13
CA SER A 203 -3.77 8.35 -18.16
C SER A 203 -2.59 8.31 -17.19
N SER A 204 -2.24 9.48 -16.65
CA SER A 204 -1.12 9.57 -15.72
C SER A 204 -1.40 10.54 -14.57
N PHE A 205 -0.79 10.23 -13.44
CA PHE A 205 -0.67 11.13 -12.29
C PHE A 205 0.80 11.38 -12.01
N PHE A 206 1.18 12.63 -11.84
CA PHE A 206 2.51 13.05 -11.42
C PHE A 206 2.43 13.94 -10.19
N GLN A 207 3.34 13.71 -9.24
CA GLN A 207 3.52 14.53 -8.06
C GLN A 207 5.00 14.83 -7.86
N ALA A 208 5.31 16.07 -7.45
CA ALA A 208 6.64 16.43 -6.96
C ALA A 208 6.52 17.23 -5.66
N SER A 209 7.45 17.05 -4.73
CA SER A 209 7.54 17.81 -3.50
C SER A 209 8.97 18.32 -3.26
N PHE A 210 9.03 19.44 -2.55
CA PHE A 210 10.24 20.08 -2.06
C PHE A 210 10.03 20.48 -0.62
N ASP A 211 10.92 20.07 0.26
CA ASP A 211 10.87 20.36 1.68
C ASP A 211 12.20 20.99 2.11
N ARG A 212 12.14 22.09 2.88
CA ARG A 212 13.32 22.76 3.41
C ARG A 212 13.09 23.30 4.80
N TYR A 213 13.92 22.89 5.74
CA TYR A 213 14.02 23.50 7.08
C TYR A 213 14.88 24.77 6.98
N LEU A 214 14.31 25.90 7.35
CA LEU A 214 15.01 27.20 7.38
C LEU A 214 15.66 27.46 8.73
N SER A 215 15.04 26.95 9.81
CA SER A 215 15.52 26.95 11.19
C SER A 215 14.82 25.86 11.99
N ASP A 216 15.13 25.72 13.27
CA ASP A 216 14.46 24.78 14.18
C ASP A 216 12.95 25.03 14.32
N ALA A 217 12.49 26.27 14.02
CA ALA A 217 11.09 26.68 14.15
C ALA A 217 10.36 26.90 12.81
N TRP A 218 11.07 26.91 11.68
CA TRP A 218 10.51 27.24 10.37
C TRP A 218 10.88 26.22 9.29
N SER A 219 9.89 25.74 8.58
CA SER A 219 10.06 24.96 7.37
C SER A 219 9.22 25.50 6.22
N VAL A 220 9.65 25.22 5.00
CA VAL A 220 8.92 25.51 3.76
C VAL A 220 8.70 24.21 3.04
N GLN A 221 7.45 23.95 2.68
CA GLN A 221 7.05 22.81 1.87
C GLN A 221 6.34 23.33 0.61
N ALA A 222 6.70 22.80 -0.56
CA ALA A 222 6.05 23.08 -1.83
C ALA A 222 5.72 21.77 -2.54
N GLY A 223 4.53 21.67 -3.12
CA GLY A 223 4.08 20.49 -3.89
C GLY A 223 3.47 20.89 -5.22
N TYR A 224 3.66 20.02 -6.21
CA TYR A 224 3.07 20.14 -7.54
C TYR A 224 2.39 18.81 -7.92
N TYR A 225 1.18 18.91 -8.50
CA TYR A 225 0.40 17.77 -8.98
C TYR A 225 -0.05 18.00 -10.40
N ARG A 226 -0.04 16.95 -11.20
CA ARG A 226 -0.60 16.94 -12.56
C ARG A 226 -1.34 15.64 -12.83
N PHE A 227 -2.51 15.76 -13.46
CA PHE A 227 -3.31 14.65 -13.98
C PHE A 227 -3.46 14.85 -15.48
N ASP A 228 -3.26 13.80 -16.25
CA ASP A 228 -3.48 13.72 -17.70
C ASP A 228 -4.46 12.60 -18.01
#